data_b731f8963eb91c860bb9ffd750f52310
#
_entry.id   b731f8963eb91c860bb9ffd750f52310
#
_cell.length_a   1.000
_cell.length_b   1.000
_cell.length_c   1.000
_cell.angle_alpha   90.00
_cell.angle_beta   90.00
_cell.angle_gamma   90.00
#
_symmetry.space_group_name_H-M   'P 1'
#
loop_
_entity.id
_entity.type
_entity.pdbx_description
1 polymer ?
#
loop_
_entity_poly.entity_id
_entity_poly.type
_entity_poly.pdbx_seq_one_letter_code
_entity_poly.pdbx_strand_id
1 'polypeptide(L)'
;VKAELTSIEKAVEMIVKSKKPVIYSGGGVINAGTKASDALTEFTRVTNFPITSTLQGLGAFPGSDPQFLGMLGMHGTYEANNAMHECDLMINIGARFDDRITGRVDAFSPNSKKIHIDIDPSSINKIVKVDVAIVGDCLSVLSDMLTTLKNKHSDFCNSNKENISGWWKQINKWREKKSLSYKQDCLLYTSPSPRDRH
;
A
#
# COMPACT_ATOMS: atom_id res chain seq x y z
N VAL A 1 -17.27 -1.59 -13.46
CA VAL A 1 -16.94 -0.26 -14.04
C VAL A 1 -15.55 -0.37 -14.65
N LYS A 2 -15.42 -0.08 -15.94
CA LYS A 2 -14.13 -0.12 -16.64
C LYS A 2 -13.45 1.25 -16.47
N ALA A 3 -12.20 1.23 -16.04
CA ALA A 3 -11.43 2.46 -15.84
C ALA A 3 -11.08 3.13 -17.19
N GLU A 4 -10.85 4.43 -17.13
CA GLU A 4 -10.43 5.22 -18.29
C GLU A 4 -8.95 4.99 -18.57
N LEU A 5 -8.62 4.59 -19.82
CA LEU A 5 -7.25 4.28 -20.22
C LEU A 5 -6.27 5.42 -20.00
N THR A 6 -6.70 6.65 -20.25
CA THR A 6 -5.90 7.86 -20.03
C THR A 6 -5.45 8.03 -18.57
N SER A 7 -6.34 7.70 -17.63
CA SER A 7 -6.03 7.73 -16.19
C SER A 7 -5.03 6.63 -15.80
N ILE A 8 -5.16 5.44 -16.41
CA ILE A 8 -4.22 4.33 -16.21
C ILE A 8 -2.83 4.70 -16.73
N GLU A 9 -2.73 5.23 -17.95
CA GLU A 9 -1.46 5.66 -18.54
C GLU A 9 -0.77 6.73 -17.68
N LYS A 10 -1.52 7.74 -17.24
CA LYS A 10 -1.02 8.79 -16.36
C LYS A 10 -0.52 8.22 -15.02
N ALA A 11 -1.24 7.27 -14.44
CA ALA A 11 -0.81 6.59 -13.22
C ALA A 11 0.50 5.81 -13.43
N VAL A 12 0.59 5.06 -14.53
CA VAL A 12 1.80 4.30 -14.89
C VAL A 12 3.01 5.22 -15.10
N GLU A 13 2.83 6.37 -15.76
CA GLU A 13 3.91 7.35 -15.90
C GLU A 13 4.42 7.89 -14.55
N MET A 14 3.52 8.11 -13.59
CA MET A 14 3.91 8.53 -12.24
C MET A 14 4.67 7.42 -11.50
N ILE A 15 4.23 6.16 -11.65
CA ILE A 15 4.87 4.98 -11.07
C ILE A 15 6.31 4.85 -11.57
N VAL A 16 6.53 4.94 -12.87
CA VAL A 16 7.85 4.80 -13.50
C VAL A 16 8.83 5.89 -13.04
N LYS A 17 8.33 7.10 -12.76
CA LYS A 17 9.14 8.25 -12.34
C LYS A 17 9.43 8.30 -10.84
N SER A 18 8.71 7.52 -10.01
CA SER A 18 8.84 7.58 -8.56
C SER A 18 10.14 7.00 -8.04
N LYS A 19 10.65 7.55 -6.94
CA LYS A 19 11.89 7.12 -6.26
C LYS A 19 11.64 6.58 -4.86
N LYS A 20 10.55 7.00 -4.24
CA LYS A 20 10.12 6.60 -2.89
C LYS A 20 8.64 6.19 -2.88
N PRO A 21 8.23 5.23 -3.72
CA PRO A 21 6.84 4.82 -3.81
C PRO A 21 6.40 4.03 -2.58
N VAL A 22 5.09 4.05 -2.30
CA VAL A 22 4.43 3.12 -1.37
C VAL A 22 3.06 2.71 -1.92
N ILE A 23 2.77 1.42 -1.87
CA ILE A 23 1.44 0.87 -2.15
C ILE A 23 0.66 0.84 -0.84
N TYR A 24 -0.60 1.30 -0.89
CA TYR A 24 -1.54 1.26 0.22
C TYR A 24 -2.77 0.48 -0.17
N SER A 25 -2.91 -0.76 0.32
CA SER A 25 -4.01 -1.65 -0.03
C SER A 25 -5.11 -1.65 1.03
N GLY A 26 -6.35 -1.68 0.59
CA GLY A 26 -7.52 -1.70 1.45
C GLY A 26 -8.45 -2.89 1.24
N GLY A 27 -9.58 -2.86 1.96
CA GLY A 27 -10.62 -3.89 1.88
C GLY A 27 -11.24 -4.05 0.51
N GLY A 28 -11.14 -3.04 -0.36
CA GLY A 28 -11.60 -3.14 -1.74
C GLY A 28 -10.92 -4.25 -2.55
N VAL A 29 -9.63 -4.54 -2.25
CA VAL A 29 -8.93 -5.67 -2.88
C VAL A 29 -9.48 -7.01 -2.40
N ILE A 30 -9.75 -7.15 -1.09
CA ILE A 30 -10.37 -8.35 -0.52
C ILE A 30 -11.77 -8.58 -1.12
N ASN A 31 -12.56 -7.52 -1.21
CA ASN A 31 -13.91 -7.58 -1.76
C ASN A 31 -13.93 -7.93 -3.26
N ALA A 32 -12.89 -7.56 -4.01
CA ALA A 32 -12.74 -7.94 -5.42
C ALA A 32 -12.31 -9.42 -5.62
N GLY A 33 -11.95 -10.11 -4.51
CA GLY A 33 -11.69 -11.55 -4.48
C GLY A 33 -10.21 -11.93 -4.70
N THR A 34 -9.96 -13.25 -4.67
CA THR A 34 -8.59 -13.82 -4.70
C THR A 34 -7.78 -13.39 -5.92
N LYS A 35 -8.41 -13.31 -7.09
CA LYS A 35 -7.72 -12.85 -8.32
C LYS A 35 -7.21 -11.41 -8.20
N ALA A 36 -7.90 -10.54 -7.46
CA ALA A 36 -7.43 -9.18 -7.21
C ALA A 36 -6.22 -9.17 -6.26
N SER A 37 -6.20 -10.04 -5.27
CA SER A 37 -5.04 -10.25 -4.38
C SER A 37 -3.83 -10.80 -5.14
N ASP A 38 -4.05 -11.73 -6.08
CA ASP A 38 -3.00 -12.25 -6.96
C ASP A 38 -2.44 -11.14 -7.86
N ALA A 39 -3.31 -10.33 -8.47
CA ALA A 39 -2.92 -9.20 -9.30
C ALA A 39 -2.17 -8.12 -8.49
N LEU A 40 -2.60 -7.84 -7.26
CA LEU A 40 -1.89 -6.96 -6.33
C LEU A 40 -0.49 -7.49 -6.01
N THR A 41 -0.38 -8.79 -5.75
CA THR A 41 0.89 -9.45 -5.46
C THR A 41 1.83 -9.37 -6.66
N GLU A 42 1.34 -9.67 -7.87
CA GLU A 42 2.10 -9.54 -9.10
C GLU A 42 2.56 -8.09 -9.32
N PHE A 43 1.65 -7.12 -9.19
CA PHE A 43 1.96 -5.70 -9.33
C PHE A 43 3.04 -5.24 -8.36
N THR A 44 2.93 -5.63 -7.10
CA THR A 44 3.90 -5.32 -6.05
C THR A 44 5.29 -5.91 -6.37
N ARG A 45 5.33 -7.15 -6.84
CA ARG A 45 6.59 -7.83 -7.21
C ARG A 45 7.23 -7.23 -8.45
N VAL A 46 6.44 -6.96 -9.50
CA VAL A 46 6.93 -6.36 -10.75
C VAL A 46 7.50 -4.96 -10.49
N THR A 47 6.83 -4.16 -9.68
CA THR A 47 7.30 -2.81 -9.33
C THR A 47 8.39 -2.81 -8.27
N ASN A 48 8.57 -3.90 -7.51
CA ASN A 48 9.43 -3.98 -6.34
C ASN A 48 9.11 -2.92 -5.25
N PHE A 49 7.89 -2.42 -5.21
CA PHE A 49 7.49 -1.38 -4.27
C PHE A 49 7.16 -1.94 -2.89
N PRO A 50 7.44 -1.19 -1.82
CA PRO A 50 6.93 -1.53 -0.49
C PRO A 50 5.41 -1.38 -0.46
N ILE A 51 4.77 -2.27 0.29
CA ILE A 51 3.32 -2.29 0.46
C ILE A 51 2.92 -2.25 1.92
N THR A 52 1.92 -1.43 2.23
CA THR A 52 1.26 -1.35 3.52
C THR A 52 -0.25 -1.56 3.34
N SER A 53 -0.95 -1.83 4.42
CA SER A 53 -2.36 -2.21 4.37
C SER A 53 -3.20 -1.48 5.41
N THR A 54 -4.49 -1.31 5.11
CA THR A 54 -5.50 -1.03 6.13
C THR A 54 -5.78 -2.29 6.95
N LEU A 55 -6.44 -2.14 8.09
CA LEU A 55 -6.95 -3.28 8.87
C LEU A 55 -7.84 -4.20 8.00
N GLN A 56 -8.74 -3.63 7.21
CA GLN A 56 -9.65 -4.38 6.33
C GLN A 56 -8.96 -4.96 5.09
N GLY A 57 -7.76 -4.50 4.76
CA GLY A 57 -6.95 -5.01 3.66
C GLY A 57 -5.95 -6.09 4.07
N LEU A 58 -5.86 -6.43 5.37
CA LEU A 58 -4.99 -7.51 5.84
C LEU A 58 -5.41 -8.84 5.19
N GLY A 59 -4.43 -9.55 4.64
CA GLY A 59 -4.66 -10.77 3.87
C GLY A 59 -4.75 -10.57 2.35
N ALA A 60 -4.86 -9.34 1.85
CA ALA A 60 -4.80 -9.07 0.42
C ALA A 60 -3.41 -9.30 -0.19
N PHE A 61 -2.38 -9.18 0.62
CA PHE A 61 -0.98 -9.42 0.26
C PHE A 61 -0.32 -10.32 1.32
N PRO A 62 0.61 -11.21 0.94
CA PRO A 62 1.25 -12.11 1.90
C PRO A 62 2.00 -11.37 3.01
N GLY A 63 1.62 -11.61 4.26
CA GLY A 63 2.22 -10.93 5.42
C GLY A 63 3.67 -11.34 5.71
N SER A 64 4.13 -12.48 5.19
CA SER A 64 5.51 -12.96 5.29
C SER A 64 6.43 -12.43 4.18
N ASP A 65 5.88 -11.75 3.17
CA ASP A 65 6.67 -11.22 2.08
C ASP A 65 7.50 -10.01 2.56
N PRO A 66 8.79 -9.93 2.22
CA PRO A 66 9.66 -8.82 2.65
C PRO A 66 9.23 -7.44 2.14
N GLN A 67 8.39 -7.37 1.12
CA GLN A 67 7.84 -6.08 0.64
C GLN A 67 6.72 -5.56 1.55
N PHE A 68 6.13 -6.40 2.42
CA PHE A 68 5.08 -6.00 3.33
C PHE A 68 5.63 -5.23 4.53
N LEU A 69 5.17 -4.00 4.72
CA LEU A 69 5.58 -3.12 5.83
C LEU A 69 4.68 -3.26 7.07
N GLY A 70 3.64 -4.05 7.01
CA GLY A 70 2.61 -4.10 8.03
C GLY A 70 1.48 -3.11 7.78
N MET A 71 0.72 -2.84 8.83
CA MET A 71 -0.41 -1.92 8.78
C MET A 71 0.05 -0.46 8.90
N LEU A 72 -0.70 0.44 8.27
CA LEU A 72 -0.53 1.89 8.34
C LEU A 72 -1.50 2.50 9.38
N GLY A 73 -1.13 3.64 9.93
CA GLY A 73 -1.98 4.45 10.79
C GLY A 73 -1.68 4.32 12.28
N MET A 74 -2.65 4.64 13.13
CA MET A 74 -2.52 4.71 14.59
C MET A 74 -1.99 3.41 15.21
N HIS A 75 -2.40 2.26 14.69
CA HIS A 75 -1.96 0.94 15.12
C HIS A 75 -0.94 0.30 14.17
N GLY A 76 -0.32 1.12 13.32
CA GLY A 76 0.61 0.68 12.30
C GLY A 76 2.04 0.49 12.80
N THR A 77 2.85 -0.12 11.96
CA THR A 77 4.29 -0.26 12.20
C THR A 77 5.01 1.08 12.04
N TYR A 78 6.16 1.20 12.69
CA TYR A 78 7.01 2.39 12.57
C TYR A 78 7.46 2.62 11.12
N GLU A 79 7.90 1.56 10.43
CA GLU A 79 8.34 1.62 9.04
C GLU A 79 7.21 1.97 8.07
N ALA A 80 5.99 1.45 8.27
CA ALA A 80 4.86 1.78 7.41
C ALA A 80 4.46 3.26 7.53
N ASN A 81 4.40 3.78 8.76
CA ASN A 81 4.06 5.18 9.01
C ASN A 81 5.13 6.15 8.46
N ASN A 82 6.41 5.83 8.62
CA ASN A 82 7.48 6.66 8.05
C ASN A 82 7.53 6.56 6.52
N ALA A 83 7.32 5.37 5.96
CA ALA A 83 7.25 5.19 4.51
C ALA A 83 6.11 6.02 3.90
N MET A 84 4.95 6.03 4.53
CA MET A 84 3.83 6.88 4.13
C MET A 84 4.18 8.37 4.20
N HIS A 85 4.84 8.80 5.27
CA HIS A 85 5.19 10.22 5.47
C HIS A 85 6.24 10.73 4.48
N GLU A 86 7.24 9.92 4.17
CA GLU A 86 8.39 10.30 3.34
C GLU A 86 8.28 9.88 1.87
N CYS A 87 7.22 9.16 1.47
CA CYS A 87 7.07 8.75 0.07
C CYS A 87 6.88 9.95 -0.88
N ASP A 88 7.30 9.76 -2.12
CA ASP A 88 7.04 10.68 -3.24
C ASP A 88 5.81 10.30 -4.06
N LEU A 89 5.39 9.03 -3.93
CA LEU A 89 4.20 8.49 -4.59
C LEU A 89 3.48 7.52 -3.67
N MET A 90 2.19 7.76 -3.43
CA MET A 90 1.28 6.83 -2.77
C MET A 90 0.28 6.26 -3.78
N ILE A 91 0.22 4.92 -3.87
CA ILE A 91 -0.71 4.21 -4.74
C ILE A 91 -1.76 3.57 -3.84
N ASN A 92 -2.90 4.21 -3.70
CA ASN A 92 -4.02 3.72 -2.90
C ASN A 92 -4.91 2.80 -3.75
N ILE A 93 -5.11 1.57 -3.30
CA ILE A 93 -5.86 0.53 -4.01
C ILE A 93 -6.97 0.00 -3.09
N GLY A 94 -8.21 0.43 -3.37
CA GLY A 94 -9.39 0.00 -2.64
C GLY A 94 -9.38 0.34 -1.15
N ALA A 95 -8.74 1.45 -0.77
CA ALA A 95 -8.72 1.95 0.60
C ALA A 95 -9.29 3.36 0.68
N ARG A 96 -10.10 3.62 1.70
CA ARG A 96 -10.53 4.98 2.02
C ARG A 96 -9.46 5.66 2.87
N PHE A 97 -9.37 6.99 2.73
CA PHE A 97 -8.53 7.80 3.62
C PHE A 97 -9.33 8.18 4.88
N ASP A 98 -9.41 7.27 5.85
CA ASP A 98 -10.09 7.51 7.12
C ASP A 98 -9.19 8.28 8.10
N ASP A 99 -9.82 8.93 9.10
CA ASP A 99 -9.15 9.71 10.14
C ASP A 99 -8.13 8.90 10.95
N ARG A 100 -8.38 7.60 11.14
CA ARG A 100 -7.45 6.67 11.82
C ARG A 100 -6.13 6.48 11.09
N ILE A 101 -6.10 6.81 9.81
CA ILE A 101 -4.93 6.72 8.94
C ILE A 101 -4.34 8.09 8.70
N THR A 102 -5.18 9.06 8.36
CA THR A 102 -4.71 10.40 7.97
C THR A 102 -4.29 11.24 9.17
N GLY A 103 -4.95 11.04 10.32
CA GLY A 103 -4.79 11.96 11.43
C GLY A 103 -5.06 13.40 10.95
N ARG A 104 -4.07 14.27 11.08
CA ARG A 104 -4.11 15.64 10.58
C ARG A 104 -3.94 15.66 9.06
N VAL A 105 -5.02 15.93 8.33
CA VAL A 105 -5.09 15.81 6.86
C VAL A 105 -4.06 16.70 6.14
N ASP A 106 -3.81 17.91 6.63
CA ASP A 106 -2.83 18.85 6.07
C ASP A 106 -1.37 18.39 6.20
N ALA A 107 -1.10 17.48 7.14
CA ALA A 107 0.22 16.87 7.36
C ALA A 107 0.32 15.43 6.82
N PHE A 108 -0.76 14.89 6.25
CA PHE A 108 -0.78 13.52 5.74
C PHE A 108 0.01 13.40 4.43
N SER A 109 1.15 12.71 4.47
CA SER A 109 2.01 12.46 3.30
C SER A 109 2.19 13.71 2.42
N PRO A 110 2.76 14.80 2.98
CA PRO A 110 2.68 16.14 2.39
C PRO A 110 3.45 16.26 1.07
N ASN A 111 4.47 15.44 0.87
CA ASN A 111 5.38 15.49 -0.28
C ASN A 111 5.01 14.48 -1.39
N SER A 112 3.98 13.65 -1.18
CA SER A 112 3.62 12.60 -2.13
C SER A 112 2.59 13.06 -3.13
N LYS A 113 2.77 12.62 -4.38
CA LYS A 113 1.66 12.47 -5.33
C LYS A 113 0.82 11.27 -4.96
N LYS A 114 -0.46 11.31 -5.31
CA LYS A 114 -1.41 10.28 -4.89
C LYS A 114 -2.22 9.76 -6.07
N ILE A 115 -2.19 8.44 -6.25
CA ILE A 115 -3.07 7.70 -7.15
C ILE A 115 -4.13 7.03 -6.27
N HIS A 116 -5.39 7.17 -6.59
CA HIS A 116 -6.48 6.53 -5.85
C HIS A 116 -7.34 5.69 -6.78
N ILE A 117 -7.35 4.39 -6.53
CA ILE A 117 -8.14 3.38 -7.22
C ILE A 117 -9.27 2.95 -6.29
N ASP A 118 -10.50 3.23 -6.65
CA ASP A 118 -11.68 2.83 -5.89
C ASP A 118 -12.85 2.55 -6.84
N ILE A 119 -13.72 1.62 -6.47
CA ILE A 119 -14.95 1.33 -7.21
C ILE A 119 -16.03 2.37 -6.94
N ASP A 120 -15.97 3.03 -5.77
CA ASP A 120 -16.91 4.07 -5.35
C ASP A 120 -16.34 5.47 -5.64
N PRO A 121 -16.89 6.18 -6.65
CA PRO A 121 -16.43 7.53 -6.98
C PRO A 121 -16.61 8.53 -5.83
N SER A 122 -17.53 8.28 -4.90
CA SER A 122 -17.77 9.17 -3.75
C SER A 122 -16.66 9.11 -2.70
N SER A 123 -15.84 8.07 -2.70
CA SER A 123 -14.66 7.91 -1.83
C SER A 123 -13.46 8.73 -2.32
N ILE A 124 -13.41 9.04 -3.61
CA ILE A 124 -12.28 9.74 -4.23
C ILE A 124 -12.36 11.24 -3.95
N ASN A 125 -11.24 11.85 -3.59
CA ASN A 125 -11.14 13.28 -3.23
C ASN A 125 -12.01 13.73 -2.05
N LYS A 126 -12.58 12.79 -1.29
CA LYS A 126 -13.48 13.11 -0.16
C LYS A 126 -12.72 13.75 1.01
N ILE A 127 -11.60 13.16 1.41
CA ILE A 127 -10.79 13.62 2.56
C ILE A 127 -9.44 14.13 2.05
N VAL A 128 -8.74 13.32 1.26
CA VAL A 128 -7.42 13.64 0.70
C VAL A 128 -7.56 13.91 -0.79
N LYS A 129 -7.01 15.02 -1.26
CA LYS A 129 -6.92 15.31 -2.70
C LYS A 129 -5.91 14.40 -3.36
N VAL A 130 -6.25 13.90 -4.56
CA VAL A 130 -5.40 12.98 -5.31
C VAL A 130 -5.05 13.55 -6.68
N ASP A 131 -3.87 13.18 -7.20
CA ASP A 131 -3.37 13.64 -8.51
C ASP A 131 -3.97 12.83 -9.66
N VAL A 132 -4.23 11.55 -9.42
CA VAL A 132 -4.89 10.66 -10.38
C VAL A 132 -5.97 9.85 -9.67
N ALA A 133 -7.19 10.01 -10.13
CA ALA A 133 -8.36 9.23 -9.72
C ALA A 133 -8.68 8.16 -10.76
N ILE A 134 -8.84 6.92 -10.32
CA ILE A 134 -9.22 5.80 -11.18
C ILE A 134 -10.44 5.12 -10.57
N VAL A 135 -11.60 5.38 -11.17
CA VAL A 135 -12.85 4.71 -10.76
C VAL A 135 -12.93 3.37 -11.48
N GLY A 136 -12.83 2.27 -10.74
CA GLY A 136 -12.87 0.94 -11.31
C GLY A 136 -12.70 -0.17 -10.29
N ASP A 137 -12.97 -1.39 -10.74
CA ASP A 137 -12.71 -2.59 -9.98
C ASP A 137 -11.21 -2.84 -9.84
N CYS A 138 -10.74 -3.22 -8.63
CA CYS A 138 -9.32 -3.38 -8.34
C CYS A 138 -8.63 -4.40 -9.26
N LEU A 139 -9.29 -5.54 -9.56
CA LEU A 139 -8.72 -6.55 -10.45
C LEU A 139 -8.52 -6.01 -11.86
N SER A 140 -9.55 -5.36 -12.42
CA SER A 140 -9.49 -4.80 -13.77
C SER A 140 -8.40 -3.74 -13.89
N VAL A 141 -8.36 -2.79 -12.94
CA VAL A 141 -7.38 -1.70 -12.95
C VAL A 141 -5.95 -2.21 -12.79
N LEU A 142 -5.71 -3.12 -11.85
CA LEU A 142 -4.39 -3.73 -11.66
C LEU A 142 -3.92 -4.50 -12.89
N SER A 143 -4.81 -5.24 -13.55
CA SER A 143 -4.52 -5.97 -14.78
C SER A 143 -4.14 -5.04 -15.93
N ASP A 144 -4.88 -3.94 -16.10
CA ASP A 144 -4.60 -2.92 -17.13
C ASP A 144 -3.28 -2.18 -16.84
N MET A 145 -3.00 -1.86 -15.57
CA MET A 145 -1.72 -1.24 -15.15
C MET A 145 -0.54 -2.18 -15.40
N LEU A 146 -0.66 -3.48 -15.03
CA LEU A 146 0.36 -4.49 -15.29
C LEU A 146 0.63 -4.64 -16.79
N THR A 147 -0.42 -4.71 -17.60
CA THR A 147 -0.32 -4.81 -19.05
C THR A 147 0.40 -3.59 -19.63
N THR A 148 0.03 -2.39 -19.18
CA THR A 148 0.65 -1.14 -19.62
C THR A 148 2.13 -1.06 -19.21
N LEU A 149 2.46 -1.44 -17.98
CA LEU A 149 3.85 -1.50 -17.50
C LEU A 149 4.69 -2.46 -18.32
N LYS A 150 4.23 -3.68 -18.55
CA LYS A 150 4.96 -4.70 -19.30
C LYS A 150 5.17 -4.31 -20.77
N ASN A 151 4.16 -3.72 -21.40
CA ASN A 151 4.20 -3.38 -22.83
C ASN A 151 4.97 -2.09 -23.12
N LYS A 152 4.80 -1.05 -22.29
CA LYS A 152 5.39 0.28 -22.54
C LYS A 152 6.65 0.57 -21.73
N HIS A 153 6.89 -0.15 -20.64
CA HIS A 153 7.96 0.12 -19.67
C HIS A 153 8.67 -1.16 -19.19
N SER A 154 8.99 -2.05 -20.12
CA SER A 154 9.70 -3.31 -19.81
C SER A 154 11.04 -3.06 -19.10
N ASP A 155 11.77 -2.01 -19.49
CA ASP A 155 13.05 -1.65 -18.89
C ASP A 155 12.89 -1.25 -17.42
N PHE A 156 11.80 -0.55 -17.07
CA PHE A 156 11.46 -0.24 -15.69
C PHE A 156 11.25 -1.53 -14.87
N CYS A 157 10.48 -2.48 -15.40
CA CYS A 157 10.24 -3.75 -14.68
C CYS A 157 11.53 -4.51 -14.37
N ASN A 158 12.53 -4.40 -15.25
CA ASN A 158 13.82 -5.08 -15.09
C ASN A 158 14.81 -4.33 -14.17
N SER A 159 14.79 -3.00 -14.17
CA SER A 159 15.79 -2.15 -13.50
C SER A 159 15.29 -1.49 -12.20
N ASN A 160 13.99 -1.53 -11.92
CA ASN A 160 13.43 -0.75 -10.82
C ASN A 160 13.96 -1.13 -9.43
N LYS A 161 14.37 -2.38 -9.24
CA LYS A 161 14.99 -2.84 -8.00
C LYS A 161 16.24 -2.02 -7.64
N GLU A 162 17.05 -1.65 -8.62
CA GLU A 162 18.21 -0.80 -8.42
C GLU A 162 17.80 0.65 -8.19
N ASN A 163 16.84 1.15 -8.97
CA ASN A 163 16.37 2.54 -8.91
C ASN A 163 15.83 2.94 -7.54
N ILE A 164 15.21 2.02 -6.79
CA ILE A 164 14.65 2.28 -5.46
C ILE A 164 15.46 1.62 -4.33
N SER A 165 16.69 1.17 -4.62
CA SER A 165 17.54 0.51 -3.61
C SER A 165 17.83 1.40 -2.40
N GLY A 166 18.01 2.69 -2.62
CA GLY A 166 18.17 3.69 -1.56
C GLY A 166 16.94 3.82 -0.66
N TRP A 167 15.74 3.72 -1.26
CA TRP A 167 14.48 3.71 -0.53
C TRP A 167 14.34 2.48 0.36
N TRP A 168 14.66 1.30 -0.17
CA TRP A 168 14.68 0.07 0.61
C TRP A 168 15.70 0.09 1.75
N LYS A 169 16.89 0.68 1.54
CA LYS A 169 17.87 0.87 2.63
C LYS A 169 17.29 1.70 3.77
N GLN A 170 16.59 2.78 3.45
CA GLN A 170 15.93 3.63 4.45
C GLN A 170 14.82 2.88 5.20
N ILE A 171 13.96 2.16 4.49
CA ILE A 171 12.89 1.35 5.09
C ILE A 171 13.48 0.28 6.02
N ASN A 172 14.52 -0.43 5.60
CA ASN A 172 15.15 -1.46 6.41
C ASN A 172 15.78 -0.90 7.69
N LYS A 173 16.34 0.32 7.64
CA LYS A 173 16.81 1.03 8.83
C LYS A 173 15.67 1.32 9.82
N TRP A 174 14.48 1.64 9.35
CA TRP A 174 13.32 1.80 10.23
C TRP A 174 12.85 0.50 10.85
N ARG A 175 12.93 -0.61 10.10
CA ARG A 175 12.61 -1.96 10.59
C ARG A 175 13.51 -2.43 11.73
N GLU A 176 14.75 -1.95 11.81
CA GLU A 176 15.66 -2.27 12.90
C GLU A 176 15.12 -1.90 14.27
N LYS A 177 14.19 -0.94 14.35
CA LYS A 177 13.51 -0.57 15.61
C LYS A 177 12.63 -1.66 16.17
N LYS A 178 12.20 -2.65 15.35
CA LYS A 178 11.32 -3.77 15.75
C LYS A 178 10.13 -3.28 16.58
N SER A 179 9.40 -2.29 16.06
CA SER A 179 8.37 -1.51 16.77
C SER A 179 7.26 -2.34 17.42
N LEU A 180 7.00 -3.54 16.89
CA LEU A 180 6.00 -4.48 17.42
C LEU A 180 6.61 -5.58 18.30
N SER A 181 7.93 -5.55 18.57
CA SER A 181 8.54 -6.54 19.45
C SER A 181 8.20 -6.23 20.90
N TYR A 182 7.89 -7.27 21.66
CA TYR A 182 7.67 -7.19 23.10
C TYR A 182 8.40 -8.33 23.81
N LYS A 183 8.76 -8.11 25.08
CA LYS A 183 9.25 -9.15 25.96
C LYS A 183 8.09 -9.73 26.74
N GLN A 184 7.90 -11.02 26.67
CA GLN A 184 6.88 -11.70 27.42
C GLN A 184 7.50 -12.21 28.73
N ASP A 185 7.34 -11.42 29.79
CA ASP A 185 7.95 -11.70 31.09
C ASP A 185 7.01 -12.44 32.05
N CYS A 186 5.72 -12.62 31.69
CA CYS A 186 4.71 -13.20 32.58
C CYS A 186 3.71 -14.08 31.83
N LEU A 187 3.43 -15.27 32.36
CA LEU A 187 2.39 -16.18 31.87
C LEU A 187 0.96 -15.60 31.93
N LEU A 188 0.74 -14.59 32.77
CA LEU A 188 -0.56 -13.93 32.88
C LEU A 188 -0.99 -13.22 31.57
N TYR A 189 -0.03 -12.79 30.74
CA TYR A 189 -0.32 -12.17 29.45
C TYR A 189 -0.69 -13.16 28.35
N THR A 190 -0.57 -14.45 28.62
CA THR A 190 -0.92 -15.53 27.68
C THR A 190 -2.24 -16.18 28.00
N SER A 191 -2.89 -15.87 29.12
CA SER A 191 -4.20 -16.42 29.44
C SER A 191 -5.29 -15.80 28.56
N PRO A 192 -5.89 -16.56 27.64
CA PRO A 192 -6.87 -16.04 26.70
C PRO A 192 -8.23 -15.74 27.38
N SER A 193 -8.44 -16.22 28.59
CA SER A 193 -9.71 -16.07 29.33
C SER A 193 -9.52 -16.05 30.84
N PRO A 194 -10.32 -15.26 31.57
CA PRO A 194 -10.38 -15.35 33.04
C PRO A 194 -10.76 -16.73 33.57
N ARG A 195 -11.36 -17.59 32.73
CA ARG A 195 -11.73 -18.97 33.08
C ARG A 195 -10.53 -19.91 33.16
N ASP A 196 -9.42 -19.56 32.56
CA ASP A 196 -8.20 -20.39 32.53
C ASP A 196 -7.30 -20.12 33.72
N ARG A 197 -7.79 -19.41 34.75
CA ARG A 197 -7.07 -19.06 35.97
C ARG A 197 -7.36 -20.01 37.16
N HIS A 198 -7.89 -21.21 36.89
CA HIS A 198 -8.16 -22.21 37.94
C HIS A 198 -7.18 -23.35 37.83
#